data_332e207f287479b14ade997b1d016b2f
#
_entry.id   332e207f287479b14ade997b1d016b2f
#
_cell.length_a   1.000
_cell.length_b   1.000
_cell.length_c   1.000
_cell.angle_alpha   90.00
_cell.angle_beta   90.00
_cell.angle_gamma   90.00
#
_symmetry.space_group_name_H-M   'P 1'
#
loop_
_entity.id
_entity.type
_entity.pdbx_description
1 polymer ?
#
loop_
_entity_poly.entity_id
_entity_poly.type
_entity_poly.pdbx_seq_one_letter_code
_entity_poly.pdbx_strand_id
1 'polypeptide(L)'
;MITNKSELYDVVIIGGGISGLTAAAFLSKGGAKVLVCEQADHVGGLFNSFWQSGYSFDGGIKAVENSSVMMPMLAQLGLLEQIHFQTSPIALVTGGQVQVIRQFSDVEAYFHLLERLFPEDQAGWKQIQKDMKTVYELMDGFLTFPIPFFDLPGAGNKAQADWFKQHKVLLTRLPRAAVLMRQDLRPYLQQHLSNPSLINLICDLFPDGTSLFFGLGYFRMFLDYYYPEGGIQVIPRVLADAIQTWGGEISLNARVEQVLLHGKQANG
;
A
#
# COMPACT_ATOMS: atom_id res chain seq x y z
N MET A 1 34.53 -2.90 16.60
CA MET A 1 35.53 -3.87 16.08
C MET A 1 34.87 -4.64 14.97
N ILE A 2 35.25 -4.37 13.74
CA ILE A 2 34.77 -5.12 12.56
C ILE A 2 35.45 -6.48 12.67
N THR A 3 34.72 -7.53 12.98
CA THR A 3 35.21 -8.90 12.94
C THR A 3 35.56 -9.24 11.51
N ASN A 4 36.84 -9.43 11.29
CA ASN A 4 37.48 -9.75 10.02
C ASN A 4 37.16 -11.20 9.60
N LYS A 5 35.94 -11.46 9.20
CA LYS A 5 35.56 -12.60 8.37
C LYS A 5 35.05 -12.03 7.08
N SER A 6 35.72 -12.27 5.98
CA SER A 6 35.23 -12.03 4.62
C SER A 6 34.09 -13.01 4.36
N GLU A 7 32.96 -12.79 5.00
CA GLU A 7 31.73 -13.54 4.69
C GLU A 7 31.16 -12.98 3.42
N LEU A 8 31.09 -13.80 2.39
CA LEU A 8 30.43 -13.43 1.14
C LEU A 8 28.93 -13.58 1.34
N TYR A 9 28.19 -12.54 1.00
CA TYR A 9 26.74 -12.56 0.91
C TYR A 9 26.33 -12.72 -0.54
N ASP A 10 25.22 -13.42 -0.79
CA ASP A 10 24.63 -13.51 -2.12
C ASP A 10 24.00 -12.15 -2.50
N VAL A 11 23.43 -11.48 -1.49
CA VAL A 11 22.78 -10.17 -1.68
C VAL A 11 23.03 -9.26 -0.48
N VAL A 12 23.41 -8.02 -0.76
CA VAL A 12 23.45 -6.93 0.23
C VAL A 12 22.35 -5.93 -0.09
N ILE A 13 21.52 -5.63 0.90
CA ILE A 13 20.39 -4.69 0.80
C ILE A 13 20.74 -3.43 1.57
N ILE A 14 20.65 -2.28 0.91
CA ILE A 14 20.91 -0.98 1.50
C ILE A 14 19.57 -0.36 1.93
N GLY A 15 19.38 -0.25 3.24
CA GLY A 15 18.20 0.29 3.90
C GLY A 15 17.27 -0.77 4.46
N GLY A 16 17.00 -0.68 5.76
CA GLY A 16 16.08 -1.53 6.53
C GLY A 16 14.64 -1.01 6.59
N GLY A 17 14.21 -0.23 5.59
CA GLY A 17 12.81 0.14 5.41
C GLY A 17 11.96 -1.03 4.94
N ILE A 18 10.62 -0.85 4.88
CA ILE A 18 9.69 -1.95 4.54
C ILE A 18 10.03 -2.65 3.22
N SER A 19 10.47 -1.91 2.21
CA SER A 19 10.84 -2.48 0.90
C SER A 19 12.09 -3.36 1.00
N GLY A 20 13.13 -2.88 1.70
CA GLY A 20 14.37 -3.64 1.92
C GLY A 20 14.12 -4.89 2.75
N LEU A 21 13.34 -4.78 3.82
CA LEU A 21 12.96 -5.92 4.67
C LEU A 21 12.12 -6.95 3.90
N THR A 22 11.19 -6.51 3.05
CA THR A 22 10.41 -7.41 2.20
C THR A 22 11.31 -8.19 1.25
N ALA A 23 12.22 -7.52 0.55
CA ALA A 23 13.18 -8.16 -0.35
C ALA A 23 14.07 -9.15 0.41
N ALA A 24 14.61 -8.74 1.58
CA ALA A 24 15.44 -9.58 2.43
C ALA A 24 14.68 -10.83 2.90
N ALA A 25 13.40 -10.67 3.32
CA ALA A 25 12.59 -11.78 3.81
C ALA A 25 12.35 -12.85 2.71
N PHE A 26 12.00 -12.45 1.50
CA PHE A 26 11.82 -13.38 0.39
C PHE A 26 13.12 -14.07 0.00
N LEU A 27 14.22 -13.34 -0.07
CA LEU A 27 15.54 -13.88 -0.42
C LEU A 27 16.06 -14.86 0.65
N SER A 28 15.99 -14.48 1.93
CA SER A 28 16.41 -15.33 3.04
C SER A 28 15.54 -16.59 3.14
N LYS A 29 14.23 -16.48 2.98
CA LYS A 29 13.32 -17.62 2.91
C LYS A 29 13.65 -18.55 1.73
N GLY A 30 14.12 -17.98 0.62
CA GLY A 30 14.62 -18.72 -0.54
C GLY A 30 15.99 -19.34 -0.36
N GLY A 31 16.65 -19.16 0.78
CA GLY A 31 17.96 -19.74 1.10
C GLY A 31 19.16 -18.89 0.69
N ALA A 32 18.95 -17.67 0.22
CA ALA A 32 20.05 -16.76 -0.07
C ALA A 32 20.66 -16.20 1.23
N LYS A 33 21.98 -16.04 1.26
CA LYS A 33 22.70 -15.38 2.35
C LYS A 33 22.58 -13.86 2.16
N VAL A 34 21.76 -13.23 2.97
CA VAL A 34 21.38 -11.81 2.84
C VAL A 34 21.96 -10.99 3.98
N LEU A 35 22.50 -9.81 3.66
CA LEU A 35 22.84 -8.77 4.62
C LEU A 35 22.00 -7.53 4.35
N VAL A 36 21.30 -7.02 5.36
CA VAL A 36 20.63 -5.71 5.33
C VAL A 36 21.49 -4.71 6.10
N CYS A 37 21.90 -3.60 5.47
CA CYS A 37 22.60 -2.49 6.11
C CYS A 37 21.61 -1.34 6.34
N GLU A 38 21.36 -0.99 7.61
CA GLU A 38 20.48 0.11 8.01
C GLU A 38 21.28 1.17 8.77
N GLN A 39 21.13 2.44 8.38
CA GLN A 39 21.86 3.55 9.01
C GLN A 39 21.33 3.90 10.41
N ALA A 40 20.05 3.64 10.67
CA ALA A 40 19.44 3.88 11.97
C ALA A 40 19.75 2.76 12.98
N ASP A 41 19.43 2.99 14.23
CA ASP A 41 19.50 2.01 15.31
C ASP A 41 18.29 1.03 15.34
N HIS A 42 17.38 1.18 14.39
CA HIS A 42 16.19 0.34 14.24
C HIS A 42 15.79 0.18 12.77
N VAL A 43 15.03 -0.87 12.48
CA VAL A 43 14.43 -1.13 11.15
C VAL A 43 13.07 -0.48 11.03
N GLY A 44 12.56 -0.39 9.78
CA GLY A 44 11.20 0.02 9.47
C GLY A 44 11.10 1.25 8.56
N GLY A 45 12.05 2.17 8.63
CA GLY A 45 11.97 3.41 7.88
C GLY A 45 10.71 4.22 8.26
N LEU A 46 9.79 4.47 7.32
CA LEU A 46 8.51 5.13 7.59
C LEU A 46 7.51 4.25 8.36
N PHE A 47 7.75 2.96 8.48
CA PHE A 47 6.99 2.04 9.34
C PHE A 47 7.62 1.97 10.73
N ASN A 48 7.78 3.11 11.37
CA ASN A 48 8.33 3.19 12.72
C ASN A 48 7.33 3.84 13.69
N SER A 49 7.54 3.58 14.97
CA SER A 49 6.85 4.27 16.05
C SER A 49 7.89 4.80 17.03
N PHE A 50 7.59 5.91 17.69
CA PHE A 50 8.44 6.51 18.72
C PHE A 50 7.64 6.79 19.99
N TRP A 51 8.34 6.93 21.09
CA TRP A 51 7.75 7.22 22.39
C TRP A 51 8.03 8.66 22.80
N GLN A 52 6.99 9.35 23.23
CA GLN A 52 7.10 10.71 23.79
C GLN A 52 6.14 10.86 24.97
N SER A 53 6.66 11.29 26.12
CA SER A 53 5.88 11.56 27.33
C SER A 53 5.00 10.37 27.78
N GLY A 54 5.46 9.13 27.59
CA GLY A 54 4.72 7.93 27.97
C GLY A 54 3.71 7.43 26.94
N TYR A 55 3.62 8.07 25.78
CA TYR A 55 2.74 7.71 24.67
C TYR A 55 3.54 7.22 23.47
N SER A 56 2.99 6.23 22.74
CA SER A 56 3.54 5.76 21.48
C SER A 56 2.86 6.48 20.31
N PHE A 57 3.66 6.92 19.35
CA PHE A 57 3.21 7.60 18.13
C PHE A 57 3.84 6.94 16.91
N ASP A 58 3.06 6.83 15.83
CA ASP A 58 3.61 6.41 14.54
C ASP A 58 4.36 7.56 13.88
N GLY A 59 5.61 7.28 13.47
CA GLY A 59 6.52 8.27 12.91
C GLY A 59 6.28 8.61 11.44
N GLY A 60 5.58 7.74 10.72
CA GLY A 60 5.31 7.89 9.29
C GLY A 60 3.92 7.41 8.89
N ILE A 61 3.81 6.15 8.52
CA ILE A 61 2.54 5.53 8.10
C ILE A 61 1.59 5.43 9.29
N LYS A 62 0.32 5.81 9.08
CA LYS A 62 -0.72 5.84 10.12
C LYS A 62 -1.69 4.66 10.07
N ALA A 63 -1.78 4.01 8.92
CA ALA A 63 -2.60 2.83 8.71
C ALA A 63 -2.07 2.07 7.49
N VAL A 64 -2.39 0.78 7.40
CA VAL A 64 -2.07 -0.07 6.25
C VAL A 64 -3.31 -0.18 5.40
N GLU A 65 -3.21 0.25 4.16
CA GLU A 65 -4.19 -0.06 3.14
C GLU A 65 -3.81 -1.41 2.53
N ASN A 66 -4.74 -2.36 2.58
CA ASN A 66 -4.44 -3.72 2.14
C ASN A 66 -4.14 -3.80 0.64
N SER A 67 -4.94 -3.18 -0.22
CA SER A 67 -4.77 -3.12 -1.71
C SER A 67 -4.26 -4.43 -2.34
N SER A 68 -4.55 -5.57 -1.72
CA SER A 68 -4.06 -6.91 -2.13
C SER A 68 -2.53 -7.05 -2.22
N VAL A 69 -1.77 -6.21 -1.56
CA VAL A 69 -0.29 -6.26 -1.57
C VAL A 69 0.25 -6.72 -0.21
N MET A 70 -0.06 -5.98 0.86
CA MET A 70 0.56 -6.21 2.18
C MET A 70 0.15 -7.56 2.79
N MET A 71 -1.15 -7.85 2.85
CA MET A 71 -1.65 -9.09 3.45
C MET A 71 -1.23 -10.33 2.64
N PRO A 72 -1.36 -10.36 1.29
CA PRO A 72 -0.84 -11.46 0.49
C PRO A 72 0.67 -11.67 0.62
N MET A 73 1.46 -10.59 0.68
CA MET A 73 2.90 -10.65 0.91
C MET A 73 3.23 -11.34 2.24
N LEU A 74 2.60 -10.91 3.33
CA LEU A 74 2.79 -11.52 4.66
C LEU A 74 2.32 -12.97 4.69
N ALA A 75 1.20 -13.30 4.03
CA ALA A 75 0.68 -14.67 3.95
C ALA A 75 1.66 -15.60 3.22
N GLN A 76 2.26 -15.18 2.12
CA GLN A 76 3.26 -15.97 1.38
C GLN A 76 4.53 -16.20 2.18
N LEU A 77 4.93 -15.22 2.97
CA LEU A 77 6.03 -15.36 3.92
C LEU A 77 5.65 -16.28 5.10
N GLY A 78 4.35 -16.58 5.31
CA GLY A 78 3.85 -17.31 6.48
C GLY A 78 3.88 -16.47 7.75
N LEU A 79 3.83 -15.15 7.62
CA LEU A 79 3.95 -14.19 8.72
C LEU A 79 2.63 -13.49 9.07
N LEU A 80 1.58 -13.64 8.24
CA LEU A 80 0.33 -12.92 8.43
C LEU A 80 -0.31 -13.20 9.80
N GLU A 81 -0.33 -14.44 10.24
CA GLU A 81 -0.91 -14.87 11.52
C GLU A 81 -0.13 -14.38 12.75
N GLN A 82 1.08 -13.84 12.56
CA GLN A 82 1.89 -13.27 13.64
C GLN A 82 1.53 -11.81 13.92
N ILE A 83 0.69 -11.20 13.08
CA ILE A 83 0.28 -9.81 13.21
C ILE A 83 -1.23 -9.75 13.35
N HIS A 84 -1.70 -9.24 14.49
CA HIS A 84 -3.12 -9.01 14.68
C HIS A 84 -3.50 -7.67 14.08
N PHE A 85 -4.25 -7.69 12.96
CA PHE A 85 -4.75 -6.49 12.31
C PHE A 85 -6.17 -6.17 12.75
N GLN A 86 -6.40 -4.91 13.09
CA GLN A 86 -7.74 -4.36 13.36
C GLN A 86 -8.14 -3.45 12.20
N THR A 87 -9.44 -3.41 11.87
CA THR A 87 -9.95 -2.41 10.92
C THR A 87 -9.77 -1.02 11.48
N SER A 88 -9.34 -0.07 10.63
CA SER A 88 -9.11 1.33 10.99
C SER A 88 -10.12 2.23 10.26
N PRO A 89 -11.30 2.49 10.87
CA PRO A 89 -12.30 3.34 10.23
C PRO A 89 -11.79 4.76 9.99
N ILE A 90 -12.12 5.31 8.83
CA ILE A 90 -11.79 6.69 8.46
C ILE A 90 -12.94 7.62 8.87
N ALA A 91 -12.62 8.76 9.47
CA ALA A 91 -13.58 9.81 9.75
C ALA A 91 -13.38 10.98 8.78
N LEU A 92 -14.42 11.31 8.01
CA LEU A 92 -14.46 12.47 7.13
C LEU A 92 -15.22 13.61 7.82
N VAL A 93 -14.60 14.80 7.86
CA VAL A 93 -15.20 15.99 8.47
C VAL A 93 -15.46 17.01 7.36
N THR A 94 -16.73 17.28 7.09
CA THR A 94 -17.14 18.20 6.01
C THR A 94 -18.32 19.03 6.47
N GLY A 95 -18.24 20.35 6.30
CA GLY A 95 -19.32 21.25 6.70
C GLY A 95 -19.68 21.17 8.20
N GLY A 96 -18.71 20.89 9.07
CA GLY A 96 -18.94 20.69 10.50
C GLY A 96 -19.60 19.36 10.88
N GLN A 97 -19.85 18.47 9.92
CA GLN A 97 -20.41 17.14 10.13
C GLN A 97 -19.30 16.08 10.07
N VAL A 98 -19.40 15.07 10.93
CA VAL A 98 -18.47 13.93 10.97
C VAL A 98 -19.17 12.70 10.43
N GLN A 99 -18.60 12.13 9.36
CA GLN A 99 -19.04 10.85 8.81
C GLN A 99 -17.93 9.81 9.02
N VAL A 100 -18.21 8.79 9.82
CA VAL A 100 -17.29 7.66 10.01
C VAL A 100 -17.59 6.58 8.98
N ILE A 101 -16.58 6.16 8.23
CA ILE A 101 -16.68 5.17 7.17
C ILE A 101 -16.24 3.80 7.72
N ARG A 102 -17.18 2.87 7.86
CA ARG A 102 -16.97 1.48 8.29
C ARG A 102 -17.44 0.46 7.27
N GLN A 103 -18.39 0.86 6.44
CA GLN A 103 -19.03 0.01 5.43
C GLN A 103 -19.46 0.86 4.23
N PHE A 104 -19.83 0.20 3.15
CA PHE A 104 -20.14 0.90 1.89
C PHE A 104 -21.30 1.89 2.02
N SER A 105 -22.32 1.57 2.81
CA SER A 105 -23.44 2.51 3.06
C SER A 105 -23.02 3.81 3.75
N ASP A 106 -21.90 3.82 4.48
CA ASP A 106 -21.37 5.03 5.09
C ASP A 106 -20.72 5.94 4.02
N VAL A 107 -20.11 5.35 3.00
CA VAL A 107 -19.63 6.08 1.81
C VAL A 107 -20.80 6.70 1.06
N GLU A 108 -21.89 5.96 0.86
CA GLU A 108 -23.12 6.48 0.24
C GLU A 108 -23.72 7.62 1.07
N ALA A 109 -23.75 7.47 2.40
CA ALA A 109 -24.24 8.53 3.30
C ALA A 109 -23.37 9.80 3.20
N TYR A 110 -22.05 9.65 3.05
CA TYR A 110 -21.15 10.78 2.80
C TYR A 110 -21.44 11.45 1.44
N PHE A 111 -21.71 10.69 0.41
CA PHE A 111 -22.09 11.24 -0.91
C PHE A 111 -23.40 12.02 -0.82
N HIS A 112 -24.39 11.53 -0.11
CA HIS A 112 -25.62 12.28 0.16
C HIS A 112 -25.40 13.54 0.99
N LEU A 113 -24.41 13.55 1.88
CA LEU A 113 -24.01 14.78 2.58
C LEU A 113 -23.46 15.81 1.58
N LEU A 114 -22.58 15.41 0.66
CA LEU A 114 -22.06 16.30 -0.37
C LEU A 114 -23.16 16.84 -1.28
N GLU A 115 -24.14 16.02 -1.69
CA GLU A 115 -25.29 16.47 -2.46
C GLU A 115 -26.13 17.55 -1.74
N ARG A 116 -26.26 17.46 -0.42
CA ARG A 116 -26.95 18.47 0.39
C ARG A 116 -26.14 19.76 0.57
N LEU A 117 -24.84 19.66 0.69
CA LEU A 117 -23.93 20.79 0.88
C LEU A 117 -23.69 21.57 -0.41
N PHE A 118 -23.78 20.90 -1.56
CA PHE A 118 -23.52 21.46 -2.90
C PHE A 118 -24.69 21.14 -3.87
N PRO A 119 -25.88 21.67 -3.61
CA PRO A 119 -27.09 21.32 -4.37
C PRO A 119 -27.01 21.73 -5.84
N GLU A 120 -26.23 22.76 -6.18
CA GLU A 120 -25.99 23.21 -7.55
C GLU A 120 -25.25 22.19 -8.41
N ASP A 121 -24.46 21.32 -7.81
CA ASP A 121 -23.65 20.31 -8.48
C ASP A 121 -24.29 18.90 -8.47
N GLN A 122 -25.51 18.75 -7.98
CA GLN A 122 -26.15 17.45 -7.79
C GLN A 122 -26.16 16.59 -9.07
N ALA A 123 -26.43 17.19 -10.23
CA ALA A 123 -26.47 16.42 -11.49
C ALA A 123 -25.09 15.88 -11.89
N GLY A 124 -24.07 16.74 -11.81
CA GLY A 124 -22.68 16.36 -12.09
C GLY A 124 -22.17 15.34 -11.09
N TRP A 125 -22.51 15.50 -9.81
CA TRP A 125 -22.13 14.57 -8.75
C TRP A 125 -22.70 13.17 -8.97
N LYS A 126 -23.98 13.05 -9.40
CA LYS A 126 -24.59 11.75 -9.77
C LYS A 126 -23.86 11.06 -10.92
N GLN A 127 -23.37 11.84 -11.91
CA GLN A 127 -22.57 11.27 -12.99
C GLN A 127 -21.22 10.75 -12.45
N ILE A 128 -20.56 11.49 -11.57
CA ILE A 128 -19.31 11.08 -10.92
C ILE A 128 -19.51 9.79 -10.10
N GLN A 129 -20.59 9.69 -9.32
CA GLN A 129 -20.91 8.48 -8.56
C GLN A 129 -21.10 7.25 -9.47
N LYS A 130 -21.69 7.42 -10.65
CA LYS A 130 -21.83 6.35 -11.64
C LYS A 130 -20.48 5.89 -12.17
N ASP A 131 -19.57 6.83 -12.44
CA ASP A 131 -18.22 6.49 -12.88
C ASP A 131 -17.40 5.87 -11.73
N MET A 132 -17.57 6.34 -10.48
CA MET A 132 -17.02 5.69 -9.29
C MET A 132 -17.43 4.22 -9.18
N LYS A 133 -18.71 3.90 -9.38
CA LYS A 133 -19.19 2.52 -9.36
C LYS A 133 -18.47 1.65 -10.39
N THR A 134 -18.25 2.18 -11.59
CA THR A 134 -17.46 1.48 -12.62
C THR A 134 -16.02 1.23 -12.17
N VAL A 135 -15.41 2.22 -11.53
CA VAL A 135 -14.05 2.09 -10.97
C VAL A 135 -14.00 1.04 -9.85
N TYR A 136 -14.99 1.03 -8.94
CA TYR A 136 -15.06 0.06 -7.85
C TYR A 136 -15.15 -1.38 -8.36
N GLU A 137 -16.01 -1.62 -9.37
CA GLU A 137 -16.14 -2.94 -10.00
C GLU A 137 -14.81 -3.40 -10.66
N LEU A 138 -14.04 -2.46 -11.23
CA LEU A 138 -12.73 -2.73 -11.76
C LEU A 138 -11.71 -3.03 -10.64
N MET A 139 -11.71 -2.22 -9.58
CA MET A 139 -10.82 -2.41 -8.42
C MET A 139 -11.08 -3.75 -7.74
N ASP A 140 -12.32 -4.09 -7.45
CA ASP A 140 -12.67 -5.36 -6.81
C ASP A 140 -12.16 -6.56 -7.62
N GLY A 141 -12.18 -6.46 -8.95
CA GLY A 141 -11.57 -7.46 -9.82
C GLY A 141 -10.04 -7.49 -9.73
N PHE A 142 -9.39 -6.32 -9.71
CA PHE A 142 -7.93 -6.26 -9.60
C PHE A 142 -7.43 -6.69 -8.21
N LEU A 143 -8.15 -6.36 -7.15
CA LEU A 143 -7.80 -6.73 -5.77
C LEU A 143 -7.80 -8.26 -5.56
N THR A 144 -8.52 -9.01 -6.39
CA THR A 144 -8.53 -10.48 -6.36
C THR A 144 -7.51 -11.11 -7.32
N PHE A 145 -6.77 -10.30 -8.09
CA PHE A 145 -5.77 -10.81 -9.03
C PHE A 145 -4.59 -11.42 -8.26
N PRO A 146 -4.25 -12.69 -8.48
CA PRO A 146 -3.08 -13.30 -7.88
C PRO A 146 -1.83 -12.62 -8.42
N ILE A 147 -1.10 -11.92 -7.55
CA ILE A 147 0.13 -11.21 -7.92
C ILE A 147 1.26 -12.23 -8.06
N PRO A 148 1.74 -12.50 -9.28
CA PRO A 148 2.71 -13.56 -9.54
C PRO A 148 4.09 -13.31 -8.91
N PHE A 149 4.37 -12.06 -8.53
CA PHE A 149 5.65 -11.69 -7.93
C PHE A 149 5.90 -12.35 -6.57
N PHE A 150 4.84 -12.81 -5.92
CA PHE A 150 4.93 -13.45 -4.62
C PHE A 150 4.81 -14.97 -4.69
N ASP A 151 4.49 -15.54 -5.85
CA ASP A 151 4.43 -17.00 -5.98
C ASP A 151 5.84 -17.57 -6.15
N LEU A 152 6.19 -18.52 -5.30
CA LEU A 152 7.37 -19.36 -5.48
C LEU A 152 7.26 -20.12 -6.83
N PRO A 153 8.39 -20.42 -7.50
CA PRO A 153 8.37 -21.01 -8.83
C PRO A 153 7.46 -22.24 -8.91
N GLY A 154 6.41 -22.16 -9.74
CA GLY A 154 5.52 -23.26 -10.09
C GLY A 154 4.03 -23.11 -9.75
N ALA A 155 3.63 -22.23 -8.83
CA ALA A 155 2.22 -22.08 -8.45
C ALA A 155 1.46 -21.03 -9.27
N GLY A 156 2.14 -19.99 -9.77
CA GLY A 156 1.51 -18.80 -10.36
C GLY A 156 0.69 -19.04 -11.61
N ASN A 157 1.15 -19.89 -12.51
CA ASN A 157 0.54 -20.06 -13.84
C ASN A 157 -0.89 -20.61 -13.79
N LYS A 158 -1.17 -21.52 -12.85
CA LYS A 158 -2.51 -22.13 -12.73
C LYS A 158 -3.50 -21.18 -12.09
N ALA A 159 -3.12 -20.55 -10.97
CA ALA A 159 -3.96 -19.58 -10.27
C ALA A 159 -4.31 -18.38 -11.18
N GLN A 160 -3.34 -17.90 -11.96
CA GLN A 160 -3.57 -16.86 -12.96
C GLN A 160 -4.52 -17.32 -14.06
N ALA A 161 -4.31 -18.50 -14.64
CA ALA A 161 -5.17 -19.04 -15.69
C ALA A 161 -6.62 -19.21 -15.19
N ASP A 162 -6.81 -19.68 -13.97
CA ASP A 162 -8.12 -19.83 -13.36
C ASP A 162 -8.76 -18.47 -13.07
N TRP A 163 -7.98 -17.49 -12.61
CA TRP A 163 -8.46 -16.12 -12.43
C TRP A 163 -8.93 -15.51 -13.76
N PHE A 164 -8.14 -15.61 -14.85
CA PHE A 164 -8.53 -15.10 -16.17
C PHE A 164 -9.81 -15.76 -16.69
N LYS A 165 -10.03 -17.05 -16.43
CA LYS A 165 -11.26 -17.74 -16.80
C LYS A 165 -12.48 -17.20 -16.04
N GLN A 166 -12.31 -16.95 -14.73
CA GLN A 166 -13.38 -16.46 -13.86
C GLN A 166 -13.73 -14.99 -14.16
N HIS A 167 -12.73 -14.17 -14.53
CA HIS A 167 -12.87 -12.72 -14.67
C HIS A 167 -12.92 -12.23 -16.12
N LYS A 168 -13.42 -13.08 -17.06
CA LYS A 168 -13.53 -12.72 -18.48
C LYS A 168 -14.25 -11.38 -18.71
N VAL A 169 -15.32 -11.11 -17.96
CA VAL A 169 -16.07 -9.86 -18.05
C VAL A 169 -15.21 -8.65 -17.63
N LEU A 170 -14.38 -8.80 -16.60
CA LEU A 170 -13.46 -7.75 -16.18
C LEU A 170 -12.45 -7.41 -17.28
N LEU A 171 -11.95 -8.42 -18.02
CA LEU A 171 -11.00 -8.21 -19.10
C LEU A 171 -11.57 -7.33 -20.22
N THR A 172 -12.88 -7.39 -20.47
CA THR A 172 -13.54 -6.51 -21.45
C THR A 172 -13.56 -5.04 -21.00
N ARG A 173 -13.33 -4.78 -19.71
CA ARG A 173 -13.31 -3.43 -19.11
C ARG A 173 -11.91 -2.82 -19.03
N LEU A 174 -10.85 -3.59 -19.29
CA LEU A 174 -9.46 -3.11 -19.26
C LEU A 174 -9.21 -1.87 -20.15
N PRO A 175 -9.75 -1.78 -21.39
CA PRO A 175 -9.60 -0.56 -22.20
C PRO A 175 -10.17 0.67 -21.50
N ARG A 176 -11.32 0.54 -20.82
CA ARG A 176 -11.91 1.64 -20.03
C ARG A 176 -11.04 2.03 -18.85
N ALA A 177 -10.52 1.04 -18.11
CA ALA A 177 -9.57 1.29 -17.01
C ALA A 177 -8.33 2.06 -17.49
N ALA A 178 -7.75 1.66 -18.63
CA ALA A 178 -6.59 2.32 -19.21
C ALA A 178 -6.87 3.79 -19.59
N VAL A 179 -8.09 4.10 -20.06
CA VAL A 179 -8.50 5.49 -20.32
C VAL A 179 -8.60 6.27 -19.01
N LEU A 180 -9.25 5.72 -17.98
CA LEU A 180 -9.39 6.36 -16.67
C LEU A 180 -8.04 6.57 -15.96
N MET A 181 -7.08 5.65 -16.16
CA MET A 181 -5.72 5.78 -15.62
C MET A 181 -4.91 6.91 -16.27
N ARG A 182 -5.26 7.32 -17.50
CA ARG A 182 -4.56 8.38 -18.25
C ARG A 182 -5.20 9.76 -18.13
N GLN A 183 -6.42 9.82 -17.59
CA GLN A 183 -7.12 11.09 -17.36
C GLN A 183 -6.78 11.63 -15.98
N ASP A 184 -6.62 12.93 -15.86
CA ASP A 184 -6.42 13.59 -14.57
C ASP A 184 -7.76 13.83 -13.86
N LEU A 185 -7.76 13.65 -12.54
CA LEU A 185 -8.93 13.81 -11.70
C LEU A 185 -9.50 15.23 -11.76
N ARG A 186 -8.66 16.27 -11.56
CA ARG A 186 -9.12 17.66 -11.45
C ARG A 186 -9.81 18.17 -12.73
N PRO A 187 -9.26 18.01 -13.95
CA PRO A 187 -9.94 18.40 -15.18
C PRO A 187 -11.28 17.67 -15.39
N TYR A 188 -11.33 16.39 -15.02
CA TYR A 188 -12.57 15.62 -15.09
C TYR A 188 -13.64 16.17 -14.13
N LEU A 189 -13.29 16.45 -12.87
CA LEU A 189 -14.23 17.04 -11.91
C LEU A 189 -14.74 18.40 -12.39
N GLN A 190 -13.86 19.25 -12.95
CA GLN A 190 -14.23 20.56 -13.50
C GLN A 190 -15.19 20.50 -14.70
N GLN A 191 -15.27 19.38 -15.41
CA GLN A 191 -16.26 19.18 -16.47
C GLN A 191 -17.66 18.87 -15.93
N HIS A 192 -17.75 18.35 -14.72
CA HIS A 192 -19.01 17.89 -14.12
C HIS A 192 -19.49 18.77 -12.96
N LEU A 193 -18.58 19.47 -12.29
CA LEU A 193 -18.86 20.29 -11.10
C LEU A 193 -18.55 21.75 -11.38
N SER A 194 -19.39 22.64 -10.87
CA SER A 194 -19.24 24.08 -10.96
C SER A 194 -18.65 24.72 -9.69
N ASN A 195 -18.85 24.09 -8.52
CA ASN A 195 -18.39 24.63 -7.26
C ASN A 195 -16.91 24.28 -6.98
N PRO A 196 -16.02 25.31 -6.92
CA PRO A 196 -14.60 25.08 -6.67
C PRO A 196 -14.32 24.43 -5.32
N SER A 197 -15.17 24.68 -4.30
CA SER A 197 -14.98 24.10 -2.97
C SER A 197 -15.18 22.60 -2.97
N LEU A 198 -16.17 22.08 -3.72
CA LEU A 198 -16.40 20.66 -3.88
C LEU A 198 -15.25 19.98 -4.66
N ILE A 199 -14.79 20.65 -5.74
CA ILE A 199 -13.65 20.15 -6.53
C ILE A 199 -12.40 20.07 -5.64
N ASN A 200 -12.09 21.12 -4.89
CA ASN A 200 -10.94 21.14 -4.01
C ASN A 200 -11.07 20.13 -2.87
N LEU A 201 -12.24 19.98 -2.26
CA LEU A 201 -12.49 18.99 -1.22
C LEU A 201 -12.09 17.57 -1.66
N ILE A 202 -12.28 17.24 -2.93
CA ILE A 202 -11.91 15.93 -3.48
C ILE A 202 -10.44 15.93 -3.91
N CYS A 203 -10.00 16.94 -4.65
CA CYS A 203 -8.65 16.97 -5.22
C CYS A 203 -7.54 17.16 -4.18
N ASP A 204 -7.79 17.90 -3.10
CA ASP A 204 -6.78 18.20 -2.08
C ASP A 204 -6.45 16.98 -1.19
N LEU A 205 -7.15 15.86 -1.39
CA LEU A 205 -6.77 14.56 -0.83
C LEU A 205 -5.55 13.94 -1.55
N PHE A 206 -5.16 14.47 -2.72
CA PHE A 206 -4.19 13.84 -3.62
C PHE A 206 -3.14 14.84 -4.14
N PRO A 207 -1.97 14.35 -4.56
CA PRO A 207 -1.03 15.13 -5.35
C PRO A 207 -1.64 15.58 -6.69
N ASP A 208 -1.13 16.70 -7.21
CA ASP A 208 -1.48 17.15 -8.56
C ASP A 208 -1.13 16.09 -9.62
N GLY A 209 -1.98 15.97 -10.64
CA GLY A 209 -1.81 14.96 -11.68
C GLY A 209 -2.27 13.55 -11.28
N THR A 210 -2.98 13.42 -10.16
CA THR A 210 -3.58 12.13 -9.77
C THR A 210 -4.55 11.63 -10.82
N SER A 211 -4.39 10.37 -11.23
CA SER A 211 -5.26 9.75 -12.24
C SER A 211 -6.70 9.66 -11.77
N LEU A 212 -7.62 9.81 -12.72
CA LEU A 212 -9.05 9.68 -12.46
C LEU A 212 -9.42 8.33 -11.85
N PHE A 213 -8.78 7.23 -12.31
CA PHE A 213 -9.01 5.91 -11.77
C PHE A 213 -8.70 5.85 -10.27
N PHE A 214 -7.54 6.37 -9.87
CA PHE A 214 -7.14 6.37 -8.46
C PHE A 214 -8.03 7.30 -7.62
N GLY A 215 -8.27 8.53 -8.09
CA GLY A 215 -9.07 9.50 -7.34
C GLY A 215 -10.52 9.05 -7.12
N LEU A 216 -11.18 8.49 -8.15
CA LEU A 216 -12.53 7.95 -7.99
C LEU A 216 -12.55 6.66 -7.14
N GLY A 217 -11.48 5.83 -7.23
CA GLY A 217 -11.36 4.59 -6.48
C GLY A 217 -11.08 4.78 -4.98
N TYR A 218 -10.54 5.94 -4.60
CA TYR A 218 -10.04 6.17 -3.26
C TYR A 218 -11.09 6.02 -2.15
N PHE A 219 -12.33 6.43 -2.41
CA PHE A 219 -13.42 6.25 -1.44
C PHE A 219 -13.75 4.77 -1.17
N ARG A 220 -13.49 3.88 -2.14
CA ARG A 220 -13.60 2.43 -1.92
C ARG A 220 -12.47 1.93 -1.02
N MET A 221 -11.28 2.52 -1.15
CA MET A 221 -10.11 2.16 -0.35
C MET A 221 -10.29 2.51 1.14
N PHE A 222 -11.14 3.48 1.50
CA PHE A 222 -11.47 3.77 2.91
C PHE A 222 -12.03 2.56 3.67
N LEU A 223 -12.56 1.56 2.99
CA LEU A 223 -13.06 0.33 3.60
C LEU A 223 -11.97 -0.74 3.83
N ASP A 224 -10.75 -0.49 3.36
CA ASP A 224 -9.67 -1.47 3.33
C ASP A 224 -8.44 -1.02 4.15
N TYR A 225 -8.67 -0.16 5.15
CA TYR A 225 -7.64 0.29 6.07
C TYR A 225 -7.57 -0.58 7.32
N TYR A 226 -6.37 -0.95 7.68
CA TYR A 226 -6.05 -1.77 8.83
C TYR A 226 -4.95 -1.14 9.68
N TYR A 227 -4.94 -1.49 10.96
CA TYR A 227 -3.91 -1.07 11.88
C TYR A 227 -3.42 -2.28 12.68
N PRO A 228 -2.10 -2.53 12.75
CA PRO A 228 -1.57 -3.64 13.52
C PRO A 228 -1.61 -3.32 15.03
N GLU A 229 -2.07 -4.27 15.82
CA GLU A 229 -2.03 -4.16 17.28
C GLU A 229 -0.57 -4.03 17.76
N GLY A 230 -0.29 -3.05 18.60
CA GLY A 230 1.07 -2.73 19.07
C GLY A 230 1.81 -1.68 18.24
N GLY A 231 1.15 -1.07 17.23
CA GLY A 231 1.70 0.02 16.41
C GLY A 231 2.28 -0.44 15.08
N ILE A 232 2.46 0.52 14.17
CA ILE A 232 2.88 0.21 12.79
C ILE A 232 4.23 -0.51 12.72
N GLN A 233 5.11 -0.31 13.69
CA GLN A 233 6.43 -0.94 13.77
C GLN A 233 6.41 -2.46 14.00
N VAL A 234 5.25 -3.05 14.32
CA VAL A 234 5.13 -4.51 14.47
C VAL A 234 5.46 -5.22 13.15
N ILE A 235 5.04 -4.64 12.02
CA ILE A 235 5.26 -5.22 10.69
C ILE A 235 6.76 -5.37 10.38
N PRO A 236 7.59 -4.30 10.43
CA PRO A 236 9.02 -4.44 10.17
C PRO A 236 9.75 -5.31 11.20
N ARG A 237 9.30 -5.36 12.45
CA ARG A 237 9.87 -6.27 13.46
C ARG A 237 9.65 -7.72 13.09
N VAL A 238 8.43 -8.11 12.76
CA VAL A 238 8.10 -9.49 12.33
C VAL A 238 8.92 -9.88 11.10
N LEU A 239 9.09 -8.97 10.14
CA LEU A 239 9.94 -9.22 8.97
C LEU A 239 11.43 -9.40 9.38
N ALA A 240 11.94 -8.54 10.26
CA ALA A 240 13.33 -8.62 10.72
C ALA A 240 13.61 -9.92 11.48
N ASP A 241 12.74 -10.33 12.38
CA ASP A 241 12.84 -11.58 13.13
C ASP A 241 12.81 -12.80 12.20
N ALA A 242 11.95 -12.75 11.18
CA ALA A 242 11.87 -13.79 10.17
C ALA A 242 13.15 -13.88 9.32
N ILE A 243 13.70 -12.73 8.87
CA ILE A 243 14.96 -12.67 8.12
C ILE A 243 16.07 -13.37 8.93
N GLN A 244 16.22 -13.03 10.21
CA GLN A 244 17.23 -13.63 11.09
C GLN A 244 16.98 -15.13 11.29
N THR A 245 15.73 -15.55 11.47
CA THR A 245 15.36 -16.96 11.61
C THR A 245 15.72 -17.77 10.34
N TRP A 246 15.64 -17.16 9.18
CA TRP A 246 16.01 -17.78 7.89
C TRP A 246 17.49 -17.61 7.52
N GLY A 247 18.33 -17.14 8.46
CA GLY A 247 19.79 -17.04 8.29
C GLY A 247 20.27 -15.77 7.61
N GLY A 248 19.39 -14.77 7.40
CA GLY A 248 19.80 -13.44 6.97
C GLY A 248 20.32 -12.62 8.14
N GLU A 249 21.11 -11.60 7.84
CA GLU A 249 21.72 -10.70 8.80
C GLU A 249 21.21 -9.27 8.63
N ILE A 250 21.05 -8.55 9.75
CA ILE A 250 20.68 -7.12 9.77
C ILE A 250 21.73 -6.38 10.58
N SER A 251 22.43 -5.46 9.93
CA SER A 251 23.39 -4.57 10.57
C SER A 251 22.78 -3.19 10.75
N LEU A 252 22.50 -2.82 11.99
CA LEU A 252 22.03 -1.49 12.37
C LEU A 252 23.21 -0.55 12.60
N ASN A 253 22.96 0.78 12.58
CA ASN A 253 24.00 1.82 12.64
C ASN A 253 25.10 1.61 11.57
N ALA A 254 24.72 0.99 10.45
CA ALA A 254 25.58 0.62 9.34
C ALA A 254 25.23 1.45 8.09
N ARG A 255 25.67 2.68 8.08
CA ARG A 255 25.45 3.56 6.93
C ARG A 255 26.35 3.13 5.77
N VAL A 256 25.75 2.81 4.63
CA VAL A 256 26.49 2.55 3.39
C VAL A 256 26.84 3.87 2.73
N GLU A 257 28.12 4.12 2.54
CA GLU A 257 28.64 5.34 1.92
C GLU A 257 28.85 5.14 0.40
N GLN A 258 29.25 3.93 -0.01
CA GLN A 258 29.57 3.63 -1.39
C GLN A 258 29.42 2.16 -1.70
N VAL A 259 29.03 1.82 -2.92
CA VAL A 259 29.09 0.47 -3.48
C VAL A 259 30.37 0.35 -4.28
N LEU A 260 31.26 -0.56 -3.88
CA LEU A 260 32.50 -0.82 -4.61
C LEU A 260 32.24 -1.81 -5.74
N LEU A 261 32.70 -1.45 -6.95
CA LEU A 261 32.51 -2.28 -8.14
C LEU A 261 33.84 -2.77 -8.68
N HIS A 262 33.89 -4.04 -9.08
CA HIS A 262 34.94 -4.59 -9.92
C HIS A 262 34.33 -4.96 -11.29
N GLY A 263 34.54 -4.15 -12.28
CA GLY A 263 33.81 -4.22 -13.54
C GLY A 263 32.32 -3.91 -13.36
N LYS A 264 31.43 -4.89 -13.59
CA LYS A 264 29.96 -4.80 -13.37
C LYS A 264 29.49 -5.51 -12.09
N GLN A 265 30.39 -6.04 -11.31
CA GLN A 265 30.08 -6.84 -10.13
C GLN A 265 30.33 -6.02 -8.86
N ALA A 266 29.38 -6.03 -7.93
CA ALA A 266 29.57 -5.47 -6.59
C ALA A 266 30.60 -6.32 -5.83
N ASN A 267 31.53 -5.66 -5.14
CA ASN A 267 32.63 -6.30 -4.42
C ASN A 267 32.79 -5.77 -2.97
N GLY A 268 31.92 -4.87 -2.57
CA GLY A 268 31.88 -4.28 -1.24
C GLY A 268 31.05 -3.02 -1.20
#